data_45369d7400c3a80bc973637025af760a
#
_entry.id   45369d7400c3a80bc973637025af760a
#
_cell.length_a   1.000
_cell.length_b   1.000
_cell.length_c   1.000
_cell.angle_alpha   90.00
_cell.angle_beta   90.00
_cell.angle_gamma   90.00
#
_symmetry.space_group_name_H-M   'P 1'
#
loop_
_entity.id
_entity.type
_entity.pdbx_description
1 polymer ?
#
loop_
_entity_poly.entity_id
_entity_poly.type
_entity_poly.pdbx_seq_one_letter_code
_entity_poly.pdbx_strand_id
1 'polypeptide(L)'
;MGIGNPLRGDDAFGVRAVQELEKHRLQGKVYFIECETVPENFLHVIQEKAPSHILLVDAVEANLPPGSVVFTELKEGGEIAVSTHSIPLGVFSEFLKSVMKVDIMLLGVQAANLSFKEGLSPEVANALKKVAYMLKKAMVNSYIARTQRFAETLAKGGRVGDQKCKDRSS
;
A
#
# COMPACT_ATOMS: atom_id res chain seq x y z
N MET A 1 2.75 1.03 -0.19
CA MET A 1 3.44 2.33 -0.02
C MET A 1 3.06 2.85 1.35
N GLY A 2 4.06 3.11 2.22
CA GLY A 2 3.85 3.65 3.57
C GLY A 2 4.09 5.15 3.57
N ILE A 3 3.11 5.90 4.02
CA ILE A 3 3.10 7.35 3.96
C ILE A 3 3.06 7.89 5.39
N GLY A 4 3.63 9.06 5.63
CA GLY A 4 3.65 9.76 6.90
C GLY A 4 5.02 10.19 7.37
N ASN A 5 5.06 11.02 8.40
CA ASN A 5 6.30 11.56 8.97
C ASN A 5 6.71 10.79 10.23
N PRO A 6 7.87 10.07 10.23
CA PRO A 6 8.35 9.30 11.39
C PRO A 6 8.55 10.10 12.68
N LEU A 7 8.67 11.43 12.57
CA LEU A 7 8.91 12.34 13.71
C LEU A 7 7.62 12.94 14.28
N ARG A 8 6.44 12.57 13.75
CA ARG A 8 5.15 13.17 14.13
C ARG A 8 4.16 12.16 14.71
N GLY A 9 4.56 11.45 15.77
CA GLY A 9 3.66 10.54 16.49
C GLY A 9 3.02 9.49 15.57
N ASP A 10 1.69 9.48 15.54
CA ASP A 10 0.91 8.49 14.77
C ASP A 10 1.00 8.69 13.24
N ASP A 11 1.45 9.84 12.78
CA ASP A 11 1.76 10.07 11.36
C ASP A 11 2.81 9.07 10.81
N ALA A 12 3.62 8.50 11.68
CA ALA A 12 4.58 7.46 11.34
C ALA A 12 3.94 6.11 10.94
N PHE A 13 2.63 5.93 11.09
CA PHE A 13 1.97 4.62 10.95
C PHE A 13 2.26 3.92 9.63
N GLY A 14 2.10 4.62 8.50
CA GLY A 14 2.31 4.02 7.18
C GLY A 14 3.74 3.56 6.95
N VAL A 15 4.72 4.39 7.31
CA VAL A 15 6.15 4.05 7.23
C VAL A 15 6.47 2.85 8.13
N ARG A 16 5.99 2.86 9.39
CA ARG A 16 6.19 1.74 10.31
C ARG A 16 5.52 0.45 9.84
N ALA A 17 4.37 0.53 9.18
CA ALA A 17 3.69 -0.64 8.61
C ALA A 17 4.52 -1.29 7.49
N VAL A 18 5.09 -0.48 6.61
CA VAL A 18 5.99 -0.97 5.55
C VAL A 18 7.24 -1.62 6.16
N GLN A 19 7.90 -0.95 7.09
CA GLN A 19 9.09 -1.48 7.79
C GLN A 19 8.81 -2.82 8.49
N GLU A 20 7.64 -2.96 9.10
CA GLU A 20 7.25 -4.21 9.77
C GLU A 20 7.01 -5.35 8.77
N LEU A 21 6.33 -5.06 7.65
CA LEU A 21 6.05 -6.05 6.61
C LEU A 21 7.31 -6.50 5.87
N GLU A 22 8.24 -5.60 5.63
CA GLU A 22 9.49 -5.88 4.91
C GLU A 22 10.38 -6.88 5.64
N LYS A 23 10.37 -6.89 6.99
CA LYS A 23 11.08 -7.88 7.81
C LYS A 23 10.72 -9.33 7.46
N HIS A 24 9.54 -9.56 6.94
CA HIS A 24 9.04 -10.90 6.65
C HIS A 24 9.48 -11.48 5.30
N ARG A 25 10.23 -10.74 4.49
CA ARG A 25 10.75 -11.17 3.18
C ARG A 25 9.70 -11.94 2.37
N LEU A 26 8.52 -11.36 2.20
CA LEU A 26 7.40 -12.00 1.54
C LEU A 26 7.80 -12.40 0.11
N GLN A 27 7.57 -13.66 -0.23
CA GLN A 27 7.81 -14.16 -1.59
C GLN A 27 6.71 -13.65 -2.52
N GLY A 28 7.10 -13.31 -3.75
CA GLY A 28 6.19 -12.83 -4.79
C GLY A 28 6.52 -11.43 -5.30
N LYS A 29 5.65 -10.91 -6.15
CA LYS A 29 5.78 -9.55 -6.71
C LYS A 29 5.10 -8.53 -5.79
N VAL A 30 5.61 -8.38 -4.57
CA VAL A 30 5.19 -7.32 -3.65
C VAL A 30 6.38 -6.42 -3.43
N TYR A 31 6.17 -5.12 -3.63
CA TYR A 31 7.18 -4.09 -3.42
C TYR A 31 6.76 -3.23 -2.25
N PHE A 32 7.67 -2.99 -1.33
CA PHE A 32 7.48 -2.11 -0.19
C PHE A 32 8.20 -0.80 -0.47
N ILE A 33 7.53 0.32 -0.25
CA ILE A 33 8.08 1.66 -0.49
C ILE A 33 7.76 2.54 0.70
N GLU A 34 8.78 3.00 1.40
CA GLU A 34 8.68 4.04 2.41
C GLU A 34 8.66 5.39 1.68
N CYS A 35 7.51 6.05 1.69
CA CYS A 35 7.31 7.29 0.93
C CYS A 35 7.51 8.54 1.78
N GLU A 36 7.54 8.37 3.09
CA GLU A 36 7.48 9.50 4.01
C GLU A 36 6.31 10.44 3.65
N THR A 37 6.56 11.73 3.51
CA THR A 37 5.51 12.72 3.21
C THR A 37 5.36 13.05 1.72
N VAL A 38 6.11 12.39 0.83
CA VAL A 38 6.20 12.75 -0.59
C VAL A 38 6.08 11.52 -1.52
N PRO A 39 4.91 10.86 -1.56
CA PRO A 39 4.70 9.67 -2.38
C PRO A 39 4.93 9.91 -3.87
N GLU A 40 4.76 11.14 -4.35
CA GLU A 40 5.01 11.54 -5.74
C GLU A 40 6.46 11.38 -6.18
N ASN A 41 7.42 11.39 -5.26
CA ASN A 41 8.84 11.17 -5.58
C ASN A 41 9.11 9.73 -6.08
N PHE A 42 8.17 8.81 -5.88
CA PHE A 42 8.29 7.41 -6.26
C PHE A 42 7.57 7.04 -7.56
N LEU A 43 7.10 8.03 -8.33
CA LEU A 43 6.41 7.80 -9.60
C LEU A 43 7.22 6.96 -10.56
N HIS A 44 8.53 7.21 -10.66
CA HIS A 44 9.43 6.43 -11.53
C HIS A 44 9.51 4.95 -11.11
N VAL A 45 9.54 4.67 -9.79
CA VAL A 45 9.53 3.29 -9.27
C VAL A 45 8.21 2.61 -9.60
N ILE A 46 7.08 3.32 -9.42
CA ILE A 46 5.74 2.79 -9.72
C ILE A 46 5.64 2.46 -11.20
N GLN A 47 6.11 3.35 -12.08
CA GLN A 47 6.09 3.12 -13.53
C GLN A 47 6.98 1.93 -13.93
N GLU A 48 8.19 1.82 -13.37
CA GLU A 48 9.10 0.70 -13.63
C GLU A 48 8.51 -0.64 -13.19
N LYS A 49 7.92 -0.70 -12.01
CA LYS A 49 7.34 -1.94 -11.46
C LYS A 49 5.98 -2.29 -12.06
N ALA A 50 5.30 -1.33 -12.68
CA ALA A 50 3.98 -1.46 -13.31
C ALA A 50 3.00 -2.33 -12.49
N PRO A 51 2.73 -1.96 -11.23
CA PRO A 51 1.88 -2.77 -10.35
C PRO A 51 0.45 -2.78 -10.85
N SER A 52 -0.25 -3.90 -10.67
CA SER A 52 -1.69 -3.97 -10.89
C SER A 52 -2.51 -3.36 -9.75
N HIS A 53 -1.94 -3.32 -8.54
CA HIS A 53 -2.59 -2.80 -7.33
C HIS A 53 -1.58 -2.01 -6.50
N ILE A 54 -2.04 -0.91 -5.93
CA ILE A 54 -1.29 -0.10 -4.96
C ILE A 54 -2.11 -0.01 -3.68
N LEU A 55 -1.48 -0.35 -2.56
CA LEU A 55 -2.03 -0.08 -1.23
C LEU A 55 -1.25 1.09 -0.61
N LEU A 56 -1.92 2.21 -0.45
CA LEU A 56 -1.43 3.34 0.32
C LEU A 56 -1.76 3.08 1.79
N VAL A 57 -0.79 3.23 2.68
CA VAL A 57 -0.95 3.04 4.12
C VAL A 57 -0.56 4.34 4.82
N ASP A 58 -1.45 4.89 5.61
CA ASP A 58 -1.29 6.23 6.20
C ASP A 58 -2.06 6.40 7.52
N ALA A 59 -1.73 7.42 8.28
CA ALA A 59 -2.58 7.93 9.35
C ALA A 59 -3.65 8.86 8.77
N VAL A 60 -4.86 8.79 9.30
CA VAL A 60 -6.01 9.57 8.79
C VAL A 60 -6.77 10.26 9.93
N GLU A 61 -7.50 11.31 9.58
CA GLU A 61 -8.52 11.92 10.42
C GLU A 61 -9.92 11.58 9.86
N ALA A 62 -10.55 10.57 10.42
CA ALA A 62 -11.84 10.05 9.97
C ALA A 62 -12.95 10.18 11.03
N ASN A 63 -12.72 10.96 12.09
CA ASN A 63 -13.63 11.13 13.21
C ASN A 63 -14.05 9.80 13.88
N LEU A 64 -13.12 8.85 13.95
CA LEU A 64 -13.29 7.55 14.59
C LEU A 64 -12.50 7.47 15.91
N PRO A 65 -12.75 6.49 16.77
CA PRO A 65 -11.89 6.23 17.91
C PRO A 65 -10.43 5.96 17.46
N PRO A 66 -9.41 6.48 18.18
CA PRO A 66 -8.01 6.25 17.86
C PRO A 66 -7.66 4.76 17.65
N GLY A 67 -6.84 4.46 16.65
CA GLY A 67 -6.49 3.09 16.28
C GLY A 67 -7.54 2.35 15.45
N SER A 68 -8.69 2.98 15.14
CA SER A 68 -9.65 2.44 14.17
C SER A 68 -9.03 2.38 12.78
N VAL A 69 -9.27 1.28 12.06
CA VAL A 69 -8.73 1.07 10.71
C VAL A 69 -9.82 1.33 9.68
N VAL A 70 -9.48 2.10 8.66
CA VAL A 70 -10.31 2.40 7.50
C VAL A 70 -9.69 1.74 6.28
N PHE A 71 -10.53 1.13 5.43
CA PHE A 71 -10.10 0.57 4.15
C PHE A 71 -11.06 1.04 3.07
N THR A 72 -10.57 1.85 2.12
CA THR A 72 -11.42 2.51 1.12
C THR A 72 -10.67 2.83 -0.17
N GLU A 73 -11.41 3.05 -1.25
CA GLU A 73 -10.88 3.76 -2.42
C GLU A 73 -10.68 5.24 -2.12
N LEU A 74 -9.63 5.80 -2.70
CA LEU A 74 -9.43 7.25 -2.70
C LEU A 74 -10.24 7.86 -3.85
N LYS A 75 -11.10 8.82 -3.48
CA LYS A 75 -11.87 9.65 -4.42
C LYS A 75 -11.52 11.11 -4.20
N GLU A 76 -11.49 11.87 -5.28
CA GLU A 76 -11.36 13.32 -5.19
C GLU A 76 -12.56 13.91 -4.41
N GLY A 77 -12.30 14.75 -3.41
CA GLY A 77 -13.36 15.31 -2.56
C GLY A 77 -13.98 14.35 -1.55
N GLY A 78 -13.38 13.19 -1.29
CA GLY A 78 -13.87 12.21 -0.29
C GLY A 78 -13.82 12.75 1.14
N GLU A 79 -14.71 12.23 2.01
CA GLU A 79 -14.92 12.69 3.41
C GLU A 79 -13.73 12.40 4.34
N ILE A 80 -12.78 11.58 3.93
CA ILE A 80 -11.60 11.25 4.75
C ILE A 80 -10.51 12.28 4.47
N ALA A 81 -10.29 13.17 5.43
CA ALA A 81 -9.16 14.09 5.40
C ALA A 81 -7.85 13.32 5.65
N VAL A 82 -7.13 13.04 4.60
CA VAL A 82 -5.74 12.56 4.65
C VAL A 82 -4.87 13.80 4.55
N SER A 83 -4.40 14.31 5.68
CA SER A 83 -4.15 15.75 5.76
C SER A 83 -2.70 16.21 5.96
N THR A 84 -1.70 15.35 5.79
CA THR A 84 -0.32 15.76 6.15
C THR A 84 0.64 15.89 4.97
N HIS A 85 0.18 15.69 3.73
CA HIS A 85 1.05 15.60 2.56
C HIS A 85 0.97 16.84 1.66
N SER A 86 2.04 17.10 0.92
CA SER A 86 2.13 18.21 -0.02
C SER A 86 1.10 18.11 -1.16
N ILE A 87 0.79 16.88 -1.59
CA ILE A 87 -0.28 16.60 -2.56
C ILE A 87 -1.33 15.72 -1.88
N PRO A 88 -2.63 16.08 -1.92
CA PRO A 88 -3.69 15.22 -1.42
C PRO A 88 -3.64 13.84 -2.09
N LEU A 89 -3.72 12.77 -1.30
CA LEU A 89 -3.62 11.39 -1.82
C LEU A 89 -4.71 11.05 -2.85
N GLY A 90 -5.86 11.70 -2.78
CA GLY A 90 -6.89 11.60 -3.82
C GLY A 90 -6.38 12.07 -5.18
N VAL A 91 -5.75 13.25 -5.24
CA VAL A 91 -5.16 13.81 -6.47
C VAL A 91 -4.03 12.92 -6.99
N PHE A 92 -3.17 12.41 -6.10
CA PHE A 92 -2.11 11.48 -6.46
C PHE A 92 -2.68 10.17 -7.05
N SER A 93 -3.75 9.63 -6.45
CA SER A 93 -4.44 8.44 -6.93
C SER A 93 -5.05 8.64 -8.32
N GLU A 94 -5.75 9.75 -8.54
CA GLU A 94 -6.34 10.08 -9.84
C GLU A 94 -5.27 10.27 -10.92
N PHE A 95 -4.16 10.94 -10.59
CA PHE A 95 -3.03 11.06 -11.50
C PHE A 95 -2.49 9.67 -11.92
N LEU A 96 -2.24 8.78 -10.97
CA LEU A 96 -1.75 7.44 -11.29
C LEU A 96 -2.74 6.65 -12.16
N LYS A 97 -4.03 6.70 -11.86
CA LYS A 97 -5.08 6.04 -12.66
C LYS A 97 -5.18 6.62 -14.07
N SER A 98 -4.83 7.89 -14.29
CA SER A 98 -4.84 8.52 -15.61
C SER A 98 -3.70 8.07 -16.52
N VAL A 99 -2.55 7.67 -15.93
CA VAL A 99 -1.34 7.31 -16.68
C VAL A 99 -1.06 5.81 -16.72
N MET A 100 -1.73 5.01 -15.90
CA MET A 100 -1.58 3.56 -15.86
C MET A 100 -2.85 2.85 -15.39
N LYS A 101 -3.01 1.60 -15.83
CA LYS A 101 -4.11 0.75 -15.35
C LYS A 101 -3.74 0.14 -14.00
N VAL A 102 -4.23 0.72 -12.91
CA VAL A 102 -3.91 0.33 -11.54
C VAL A 102 -5.11 0.52 -10.62
N ASP A 103 -5.33 -0.43 -9.71
CA ASP A 103 -6.29 -0.32 -8.62
C ASP A 103 -5.59 0.25 -7.38
N ILE A 104 -6.15 1.31 -6.79
CA ILE A 104 -5.54 2.01 -5.66
C ILE A 104 -6.51 2.04 -4.49
N MET A 105 -6.04 1.52 -3.35
CA MET A 105 -6.77 1.50 -2.09
C MET A 105 -5.98 2.22 -1.01
N LEU A 106 -6.69 2.83 -0.08
CA LEU A 106 -6.15 3.39 1.17
C LEU A 106 -6.48 2.47 2.33
N LEU A 107 -5.47 2.12 3.11
CA LEU A 107 -5.59 1.61 4.45
C LEU A 107 -5.16 2.71 5.42
N GLY A 108 -6.13 3.34 6.05
CA GLY A 108 -5.92 4.41 7.01
C GLY A 108 -6.03 3.91 8.46
N VAL A 109 -5.31 4.54 9.38
CA VAL A 109 -5.54 4.40 10.82
C VAL A 109 -5.93 5.74 11.40
N GLN A 110 -6.98 5.78 12.22
CA GLN A 110 -7.33 6.98 12.96
C GLN A 110 -6.22 7.32 13.96
N ALA A 111 -5.59 8.46 13.75
CA ALA A 111 -4.57 8.97 14.65
C ALA A 111 -5.16 9.41 16.01
N ALA A 112 -4.39 9.25 17.09
CA ALA A 112 -4.65 9.86 18.38
C ALA A 112 -3.85 11.16 18.55
N ASN A 113 -2.63 11.21 17.99
CA ASN A 113 -1.70 12.31 18.19
C ASN A 113 -0.76 12.48 16.98
N LEU A 114 -0.81 13.64 16.35
CA LEU A 114 0.04 14.05 15.22
C LEU A 114 1.09 15.10 15.62
N SER A 115 1.34 15.31 16.91
CA SER A 115 2.35 16.25 17.40
C SER A 115 3.77 15.77 17.11
N PHE A 116 4.72 16.68 17.18
CA PHE A 116 6.14 16.39 17.02
C PHE A 116 6.64 15.55 18.20
N LYS A 117 6.59 14.24 18.03
CA LYS A 117 6.98 13.26 19.05
C LYS A 117 7.28 11.93 18.34
N GLU A 118 8.38 11.29 18.72
CA GLU A 118 8.68 9.94 18.23
C GLU A 118 7.76 8.89 18.87
N GLY A 119 7.41 7.89 18.06
CA GLY A 119 6.64 6.72 18.47
C GLY A 119 5.13 6.89 18.36
N LEU A 120 4.46 5.77 18.11
CA LEU A 120 3.01 5.68 17.98
C LEU A 120 2.33 5.70 19.34
N SER A 121 1.10 6.22 19.38
CA SER A 121 0.21 6.04 20.54
C SER A 121 -0.08 4.55 20.79
N PRO A 122 -0.47 4.15 22.01
CA PRO A 122 -0.75 2.75 22.32
C PRO A 122 -1.83 2.14 21.42
N GLU A 123 -2.89 2.90 21.09
CA GLU A 123 -3.99 2.48 20.24
C GLU A 123 -3.51 2.21 18.82
N VAL A 124 -2.74 3.14 18.26
CA VAL A 124 -2.20 3.04 16.90
C VAL A 124 -1.10 1.98 16.82
N ALA A 125 -0.27 1.83 17.84
CA ALA A 125 0.70 0.73 17.92
C ALA A 125 0.03 -0.65 17.95
N ASN A 126 -1.11 -0.79 18.63
CA ASN A 126 -1.90 -2.02 18.61
C ASN A 126 -2.55 -2.25 17.24
N ALA A 127 -3.05 -1.21 16.59
CA ALA A 127 -3.57 -1.27 15.23
C ALA A 127 -2.47 -1.73 14.25
N LEU A 128 -1.25 -1.18 14.35
CA LEU A 128 -0.11 -1.58 13.54
C LEU A 128 0.15 -3.09 13.58
N LYS A 129 0.20 -3.68 14.78
CA LYS A 129 0.42 -5.14 14.94
C LYS A 129 -0.66 -5.96 14.23
N LYS A 130 -1.93 -5.56 14.39
CA LYS A 130 -3.07 -6.26 13.77
C LYS A 130 -3.04 -6.12 12.24
N VAL A 131 -2.82 -4.91 11.74
CA VAL A 131 -2.75 -4.60 10.30
C VAL A 131 -1.59 -5.35 9.66
N ALA A 132 -0.39 -5.29 10.24
CA ALA A 132 0.77 -6.01 9.72
C ALA A 132 0.53 -7.53 9.67
N TYR A 133 -0.07 -8.10 10.72
CA TYR A 133 -0.44 -9.53 10.73
C TYR A 133 -1.44 -9.89 9.63
N MET A 134 -2.51 -9.09 9.48
CA MET A 134 -3.55 -9.33 8.47
C MET A 134 -3.01 -9.20 7.05
N LEU A 135 -2.25 -8.15 6.77
CA LEU A 135 -1.64 -7.94 5.46
C LEU A 135 -0.65 -9.05 5.12
N LYS A 136 0.22 -9.43 6.05
CA LYS A 136 1.13 -10.58 5.88
C LYS A 136 0.36 -11.84 5.51
N LYS A 137 -0.69 -12.18 6.27
CA LYS A 137 -1.53 -13.37 6.03
C LYS A 137 -2.20 -13.31 4.65
N ALA A 138 -2.74 -12.16 4.26
CA ALA A 138 -3.37 -11.97 2.95
C ALA A 138 -2.36 -12.14 1.81
N MET A 139 -1.16 -11.57 1.92
CA MET A 139 -0.10 -11.68 0.92
C MET A 139 0.40 -13.11 0.77
N VAL A 140 0.62 -13.84 1.88
CA VAL A 140 1.02 -15.27 1.85
C VAL A 140 -0.07 -16.13 1.21
N ASN A 141 -1.33 -15.94 1.59
CA ASN A 141 -2.45 -16.73 1.03
C ASN A 141 -2.62 -16.46 -0.47
N SER A 142 -2.47 -15.21 -0.91
CA SER A 142 -2.51 -14.84 -2.33
C SER A 142 -1.40 -15.53 -3.12
N TYR A 143 -0.19 -15.59 -2.58
CA TYR A 143 0.94 -16.31 -3.19
C TYR A 143 0.65 -17.81 -3.32
N ILE A 144 0.19 -18.45 -2.26
CA ILE A 144 -0.15 -19.89 -2.25
C ILE A 144 -1.23 -20.19 -3.29
N ALA A 145 -2.34 -19.45 -3.30
CA ALA A 145 -3.44 -19.63 -4.24
C ALA A 145 -2.98 -19.48 -5.71
N ARG A 146 -2.08 -18.54 -5.98
CA ARG A 146 -1.51 -18.33 -7.31
C ARG A 146 -0.61 -19.50 -7.74
N THR A 147 0.22 -20.00 -6.83
CA THR A 147 1.11 -21.14 -7.09
C THR A 147 0.31 -22.42 -7.35
N GLN A 148 -0.76 -22.66 -6.59
CA GLN A 148 -1.67 -23.80 -6.78
C GLN A 148 -2.34 -23.73 -8.15
N ARG A 149 -2.92 -22.59 -8.56
CA ARG A 149 -3.53 -22.43 -9.89
C ARG A 149 -2.53 -22.70 -11.01
N PHE A 150 -1.29 -22.23 -10.86
CA PHE A 150 -0.24 -22.48 -11.84
C PHE A 150 0.08 -23.97 -11.95
N ALA A 151 0.23 -24.67 -10.83
CA ALA A 151 0.48 -26.12 -10.80
C ALA A 151 -0.69 -26.91 -11.41
N GLU A 152 -1.94 -26.54 -11.14
CA GLU A 152 -3.13 -27.15 -11.74
C GLU A 152 -3.18 -26.94 -13.26
N THR A 153 -2.78 -25.75 -13.74
CA THR A 153 -2.72 -25.44 -15.17
C THR A 153 -1.67 -26.30 -15.88
N LEU A 154 -0.51 -26.48 -15.28
CA LEU A 154 0.53 -27.37 -15.80
C LEU A 154 0.09 -28.83 -15.81
N ALA A 155 -0.56 -29.29 -14.74
CA ALA A 155 -1.06 -30.68 -14.63
C ALA A 155 -2.14 -31.01 -15.67
N LYS A 156 -2.92 -30.02 -16.11
CA LYS A 156 -3.95 -30.15 -17.15
C LYS A 156 -3.41 -30.03 -18.59
N GLY A 157 -2.08 -30.03 -18.78
CA GLY A 157 -1.45 -29.96 -20.11
C GLY A 157 -1.59 -28.61 -20.80
N GLY A 158 -1.90 -27.57 -20.04
CA GLY A 158 -1.93 -26.19 -20.57
C GLY A 158 -0.54 -25.73 -20.94
N ARG A 159 -0.29 -25.49 -22.24
CA ARG A 159 0.92 -24.78 -22.67
C ARG A 159 0.89 -23.39 -22.06
N VAL A 160 1.91 -23.06 -21.29
CA VAL A 160 2.18 -21.67 -20.92
C VAL A 160 2.45 -20.93 -22.23
N GLY A 161 1.50 -20.11 -22.67
CA GLY A 161 1.63 -19.37 -23.90
C GLY A 161 2.88 -18.49 -23.83
N ASP A 162 3.84 -18.76 -24.71
CA ASP A 162 4.90 -17.84 -25.07
C ASP A 162 4.25 -16.56 -25.60
N GLN A 163 4.00 -15.62 -24.72
CA GLN A 163 3.68 -14.26 -25.13
C GLN A 163 4.98 -13.61 -25.55
N LYS A 164 5.42 -13.98 -26.76
CA LYS A 164 6.53 -13.33 -27.45
C LYS A 164 6.34 -11.82 -27.37
N CYS A 165 7.30 -11.15 -26.76
CA CYS A 165 7.61 -9.77 -27.06
C CYS A 165 7.68 -9.63 -28.59
N LYS A 166 6.66 -9.05 -29.21
CA LYS A 166 6.81 -8.55 -30.58
C LYS A 166 7.58 -7.26 -30.49
N ASP A 167 8.84 -7.38 -30.89
CA ASP A 167 9.69 -6.25 -31.22
C ASP A 167 8.95 -5.25 -32.09
N ARG A 168 8.93 -4.02 -31.64
CA ARG A 168 8.69 -2.88 -32.51
C ARG A 168 10.02 -2.52 -33.17
N SER A 169 10.19 -3.03 -34.37
CA SER A 169 11.14 -2.48 -35.34
C SER A 169 10.35 -2.27 -36.62
N SER A 170 9.97 -1.08 -36.88
CA SER A 170 9.86 -0.40 -38.19
C SER A 170 9.36 1.00 -37.95
#